data_f633fb84a017ae21309129d8be017da7
#
_entry.id   f633fb84a017ae21309129d8be017da7
#
_cell.length_a   1.000
_cell.length_b   1.000
_cell.length_c   1.000
_cell.angle_alpha   90.00
_cell.angle_beta   90.00
_cell.angle_gamma   90.00
#
_symmetry.space_group_name_H-M   'P 1'
#
loop_
_entity.id
_entity.type
_entity.pdbx_description
1 polymer ?
#
loop_
_entity_poly.entity_id
_entity_poly.type
_entity_poly.pdbx_seq_one_letter_code
_entity_poly.pdbx_strand_id
1 'polypeptide(L)'
;QQTRVYQEAKEEGRQEGRQEGRQEGQISEAIALILRLLKRRIGELSAHQRSQVQALSLAQLETLGEALLDFRNPEDLDRWLQQP
;
A
#
# COMPACT_ATOMS: atom_id res chain seq x y z
N GLN A 1 34.29 24.35 -9.54
CA GLN A 1 34.42 22.97 -9.09
C GLN A 1 33.75 22.73 -7.74
N GLN A 2 33.89 23.66 -6.79
CA GLN A 2 33.16 23.57 -5.53
C GLN A 2 31.65 23.67 -5.74
N THR A 3 31.23 24.50 -6.69
CA THR A 3 29.83 24.64 -7.06
C THR A 3 29.27 23.35 -7.64
N ARG A 4 30.10 22.59 -8.35
CA ARG A 4 29.68 21.32 -8.96
C ARG A 4 29.44 20.23 -7.91
N VAL A 5 30.32 20.13 -6.90
CA VAL A 5 30.14 19.19 -5.79
C VAL A 5 28.90 19.52 -4.99
N TYR A 6 28.65 20.82 -4.78
CA TYR A 6 27.44 21.26 -4.08
C TYR A 6 26.16 20.90 -4.85
N GLN A 7 26.18 21.01 -6.17
CA GLN A 7 25.02 20.63 -7.00
C GLN A 7 24.75 19.12 -6.97
N GLU A 8 25.81 18.30 -6.98
CA GLU A 8 25.65 16.84 -6.89
C GLU A 8 24.99 16.43 -5.57
N ALA A 9 25.44 17.01 -4.46
CA ALA A 9 24.83 16.72 -3.14
C ALA A 9 23.34 17.11 -3.10
N LYS A 10 23.02 18.26 -3.71
CA LYS A 10 21.65 18.76 -3.77
C LYS A 10 20.76 17.89 -4.65
N GLU A 11 21.27 17.37 -5.75
CA GLU A 11 20.55 16.46 -6.62
C GLU A 11 20.27 15.13 -5.95
N GLU A 12 21.23 14.58 -5.21
CA GLU A 12 21.03 13.34 -4.44
C GLU A 12 19.90 13.50 -3.43
N GLY A 13 19.86 14.59 -2.70
CA GLY A 13 18.79 14.86 -1.75
C GLY A 13 17.42 14.95 -2.41
N ARG A 14 17.34 15.55 -3.61
CA ARG A 14 16.08 15.63 -4.35
C ARG A 14 15.61 14.28 -4.84
N GLN A 15 16.53 13.42 -5.29
CA GLN A 15 16.18 12.08 -5.74
C GLN A 15 15.64 11.21 -4.62
N GLU A 16 16.24 11.29 -3.44
CA GLU A 16 15.74 10.57 -2.26
C GLU A 16 14.33 11.01 -1.90
N GLY A 17 14.07 12.32 -1.88
CA GLY A 17 12.74 12.84 -1.60
C GLY A 17 11.69 12.39 -2.62
N ARG A 18 12.07 12.32 -3.91
CA ARG A 18 11.16 11.84 -4.95
C ARG A 18 10.85 10.36 -4.82
N GLN A 19 11.84 9.54 -4.43
CA GLN A 19 11.63 8.12 -4.23
C GLN A 19 10.68 7.86 -3.07
N GLU A 20 10.84 8.56 -1.96
CA GLU A 20 9.92 8.46 -0.83
C GLU A 20 8.50 8.86 -1.21
N GLY A 21 8.33 9.96 -1.93
CA GLY A 21 7.03 10.41 -2.41
C GLY A 21 6.37 9.41 -3.35
N ARG A 22 7.15 8.74 -4.22
CA ARG A 22 6.64 7.71 -5.11
C ARG A 22 6.18 6.48 -4.34
N GLN A 23 6.93 6.06 -3.32
CA GLN A 23 6.55 4.92 -2.49
C GLN A 23 5.26 5.18 -1.75
N GLU A 24 5.09 6.34 -1.16
CA GLU A 24 3.85 6.74 -0.51
C GLU A 24 2.68 6.77 -1.48
N GLY A 25 2.89 7.29 -2.69
CA GLY A 25 1.89 7.31 -3.75
C GLY A 25 1.50 5.91 -4.20
N GLN A 26 2.47 5.00 -4.33
CA GLN A 26 2.23 3.62 -4.70
C GLN A 26 1.42 2.88 -3.64
N ILE A 27 1.74 3.09 -2.37
CA ILE A 27 1.00 2.48 -1.26
C ILE A 27 -0.43 3.01 -1.24
N SER A 28 -0.61 4.31 -1.39
CA SER A 28 -1.93 4.94 -1.41
C SER A 28 -2.80 4.41 -2.56
N GLU A 29 -2.24 4.27 -3.75
CA GLU A 29 -2.95 3.71 -4.90
C GLU A 29 -3.27 2.23 -4.70
N ALA A 30 -2.33 1.47 -4.14
CA ALA A 30 -2.54 0.06 -3.85
C ALA A 30 -3.67 -0.13 -2.84
N ILE A 31 -3.69 0.67 -1.78
CA ILE A 31 -4.77 0.65 -0.78
C ILE A 31 -6.12 0.93 -1.46
N ALA A 32 -6.20 1.97 -2.27
CA ALA A 32 -7.43 2.34 -2.95
C ALA A 32 -7.94 1.23 -3.87
N LEU A 33 -7.04 0.60 -4.62
CA LEU A 33 -7.39 -0.51 -5.51
C LEU A 33 -7.86 -1.72 -4.71
N ILE A 34 -7.11 -2.11 -3.67
CA ILE A 34 -7.43 -3.26 -2.85
C ILE A 34 -8.80 -3.08 -2.17
N LEU A 35 -9.08 -1.89 -1.63
CA LEU A 35 -10.37 -1.60 -1.01
C LEU A 35 -11.52 -1.72 -2.01
N ARG A 36 -11.31 -1.25 -3.24
CA ARG A 36 -12.32 -1.39 -4.30
C ARG A 36 -12.56 -2.85 -4.68
N LEU A 37 -11.48 -3.61 -4.84
CA LEU A 37 -11.58 -5.03 -5.17
C LEU A 37 -12.27 -5.83 -4.07
N LEU A 38 -11.92 -5.56 -2.81
CA LEU A 38 -12.56 -6.20 -1.66
C LEU A 38 -14.04 -5.88 -1.62
N LYS A 39 -14.42 -4.62 -1.85
CA LYS A 39 -15.83 -4.22 -1.87
C LYS A 39 -16.60 -4.97 -2.95
N ARG A 40 -16.00 -5.17 -4.11
CA ARG A 40 -16.66 -5.91 -5.21
C ARG A 40 -16.73 -7.40 -4.93
N ARG A 41 -15.75 -7.94 -4.23
CA ARG A 41 -15.66 -9.38 -4.00
C ARG A 41 -16.47 -9.86 -2.80
N ILE A 42 -16.39 -9.14 -1.68
CA ILE A 42 -16.99 -9.56 -0.41
C ILE A 42 -17.99 -8.55 0.16
N GLY A 43 -18.20 -7.41 -0.50
CA GLY A 43 -19.12 -6.38 -0.06
C GLY A 43 -18.45 -5.32 0.81
N GLU A 44 -19.26 -4.52 1.51
CA GLU A 44 -18.75 -3.42 2.31
C GLU A 44 -17.90 -3.92 3.48
N LEU A 45 -16.76 -3.23 3.68
CA LEU A 45 -15.86 -3.49 4.78
C LEU A 45 -16.25 -2.65 5.99
N SER A 46 -16.05 -3.20 7.19
CA SER A 46 -16.18 -2.42 8.42
C SER A 46 -15.07 -1.37 8.49
N ALA A 47 -15.27 -0.35 9.34
CA ALA A 47 -14.25 0.67 9.57
C ALA A 47 -12.96 0.04 10.10
N HIS A 48 -13.08 -0.99 10.93
CA HIS A 48 -11.94 -1.71 11.50
C HIS A 48 -11.16 -2.45 10.40
N GLN A 49 -11.86 -3.15 9.51
CA GLN A 49 -11.22 -3.85 8.37
C GLN A 49 -10.51 -2.86 7.46
N ARG A 50 -11.12 -1.73 7.15
CA ARG A 50 -10.51 -0.67 6.35
C ARG A 50 -9.23 -0.16 6.99
N SER A 51 -9.27 0.12 8.30
CA SER A 51 -8.10 0.59 9.04
C SER A 51 -6.96 -0.40 8.97
N GLN A 52 -7.25 -1.70 9.11
CA GLN A 52 -6.24 -2.74 9.05
C GLN A 52 -5.59 -2.82 7.68
N VAL A 53 -6.38 -2.71 6.61
CA VAL A 53 -5.87 -2.72 5.24
C VAL A 53 -4.98 -1.49 5.00
N GLN A 54 -5.38 -0.33 5.50
CA GLN A 54 -4.63 0.92 5.34
C GLN A 54 -3.29 0.89 6.07
N ALA A 55 -3.14 0.02 7.06
CA ALA A 55 -1.90 -0.11 7.83
C ALA A 55 -0.92 -1.12 7.24
N LEU A 56 -1.28 -1.83 6.17
CA LEU A 56 -0.44 -2.85 5.56
C LEU A 56 0.70 -2.23 4.73
N SER A 57 1.82 -2.94 4.66
CA SER A 57 2.91 -2.57 3.76
C SER A 57 2.53 -2.87 2.30
N LEU A 58 3.30 -2.32 1.35
CA LEU A 58 3.07 -2.59 -0.07
C LEU A 58 3.14 -4.09 -0.38
N ALA A 59 4.13 -4.79 0.18
CA ALA A 59 4.27 -6.23 -0.02
C ALA A 59 3.05 -6.99 0.51
N GLN A 60 2.54 -6.59 1.68
CA GLN A 60 1.34 -7.19 2.26
C GLN A 60 0.09 -6.90 1.43
N LEU A 61 -0.01 -5.68 0.87
CA LEU A 61 -1.11 -5.32 -0.02
C LEU A 61 -1.08 -6.15 -1.30
N GLU A 62 0.07 -6.40 -1.86
CA GLU A 62 0.22 -7.25 -3.04
C GLU A 62 -0.22 -8.68 -2.74
N THR A 63 0.19 -9.21 -1.60
CA THR A 63 -0.23 -10.55 -1.15
C THR A 63 -1.74 -10.61 -0.93
N LEU A 64 -2.32 -9.58 -0.33
CA LEU A 64 -3.77 -9.48 -0.14
C LEU A 64 -4.49 -9.43 -1.48
N GLY A 65 -3.93 -8.70 -2.45
CA GLY A 65 -4.50 -8.63 -3.80
C GLY A 65 -4.65 -9.99 -4.46
N GLU A 66 -3.69 -10.88 -4.24
CA GLU A 66 -3.77 -12.25 -4.72
C GLU A 66 -4.76 -13.09 -3.89
N ALA A 67 -4.71 -12.95 -2.57
CA ALA A 67 -5.54 -13.73 -1.66
C ALA A 67 -7.03 -13.40 -1.80
N LEU A 68 -7.38 -12.12 -2.06
CA LEU A 68 -8.77 -11.69 -2.15
C LEU A 68 -9.54 -12.37 -3.28
N LEU A 69 -8.85 -12.90 -4.28
CA LEU A 69 -9.50 -13.63 -5.37
C LEU A 69 -10.20 -14.89 -4.89
N ASP A 70 -9.75 -15.45 -3.76
CA ASP A 70 -10.32 -16.64 -3.15
C ASP A 70 -11.34 -16.32 -2.05
N PHE A 71 -11.49 -15.05 -1.69
CA PHE A 71 -12.42 -14.64 -0.63
C PHE A 71 -13.87 -14.77 -1.11
N ARG A 72 -14.73 -15.25 -0.24
CA ARG A 72 -16.17 -15.41 -0.51
C ARG A 72 -17.05 -14.52 0.37
N ASN A 73 -16.52 -14.14 1.55
CA ASN A 73 -17.26 -13.35 2.54
C ASN A 73 -16.28 -12.47 3.33
N PRO A 74 -16.78 -11.47 4.08
CA PRO A 74 -15.92 -10.59 4.87
C PRO A 74 -15.10 -11.31 5.95
N GLU A 75 -15.59 -12.45 6.42
CA GLU A 75 -14.88 -13.24 7.44
C GLU A 75 -13.56 -13.80 6.89
N ASP A 76 -13.49 -14.11 5.60
CA ASP A 76 -12.27 -14.57 4.96
C ASP A 76 -11.18 -13.50 5.05
N LEU A 77 -11.55 -12.22 4.90
CA LEU A 77 -10.62 -11.10 5.09
C LEU A 77 -10.13 -11.03 6.54
N ASP A 78 -11.04 -11.16 7.51
CA ASP A 78 -10.67 -11.14 8.92
C ASP A 78 -9.67 -12.24 9.25
N ARG A 79 -9.88 -13.43 8.74
CA ARG A 79 -8.95 -14.55 8.94
C ARG A 79 -7.58 -14.25 8.33
N TRP A 80 -7.56 -13.68 7.14
CA TRP A 80 -6.30 -13.32 6.50
C TRP A 80 -5.55 -12.25 7.30
N LEU A 81 -6.26 -11.24 7.80
CA LEU A 81 -5.67 -10.14 8.59
C LEU A 81 -5.13 -10.61 9.94
N GLN A 82 -5.67 -11.69 10.49
CA GLN A 82 -5.24 -12.24 11.77
C GLN A 82 -4.00 -13.13 11.64
N GLN A 83 -3.64 -13.53 10.43
CA GLN A 83 -2.44 -14.35 10.21
C GLN A 83 -1.17 -13.53 10.47
N PRO A 84 -0.18 -14.09 11.19
CA PRO A 84 1.08 -13.40 11.46
C PRO A 84 1.94 -13.18 10.21
#